data_0055df8bafed6e970ee56d8f2799fcee
#
_entry.id   0055df8bafed6e970ee56d8f2799fcee
#
_cell.length_a   1.000
_cell.length_b   1.000
_cell.length_c   1.000
_cell.angle_alpha   90.00
_cell.angle_beta   90.00
_cell.angle_gamma   90.00
#
_symmetry.space_group_name_H-M   'P 1'
#
loop_
_entity.id
_entity.type
_entity.pdbx_description
1 polymer ?
#
loop_
_entity_poly.entity_id
_entity_poly.type
_entity_poly.pdbx_seq_one_letter_code
_entity_poly.pdbx_strand_id
1 'polypeptide(L)'
;MRSIKKNPIYRGMAVFLSALLALATMIPPAGAASHREAPLIALDPAADNTDTYAFRSWQDPSKVVFIMNVIPGQDPGDGPNYFNFDDEVLYSFNIDNNQDGKAEDIVYEFRFKTEN
;
A
#
# COMPACT_ATOMS: atom_id res chain seq x y z
N MET A 1 -26.53 38.72 34.11
CA MET A 1 -26.17 37.56 33.23
C MET A 1 -27.10 37.53 32.03
N ARG A 2 -26.61 37.82 30.81
CA ARG A 2 -27.43 37.73 29.59
C ARG A 2 -27.60 36.27 29.21
N SER A 3 -28.81 35.76 29.29
CA SER A 3 -29.18 34.43 28.77
C SER A 3 -28.95 34.43 27.24
N ILE A 4 -27.97 33.67 26.79
CA ILE A 4 -27.75 33.44 25.35
C ILE A 4 -28.94 32.60 24.88
N LYS A 5 -29.92 33.22 24.22
CA LYS A 5 -30.99 32.50 23.54
C LYS A 5 -30.33 31.58 22.53
N LYS A 6 -30.39 30.28 22.76
CA LYS A 6 -29.82 29.24 21.87
C LYS A 6 -30.60 29.27 20.57
N ASN A 7 -30.05 29.96 19.56
CA ASN A 7 -30.66 30.07 18.23
C ASN A 7 -30.76 28.65 17.62
N PRO A 8 -31.92 28.21 17.18
CA PRO A 8 -32.14 26.87 16.63
C PRO A 8 -31.24 26.57 15.43
N ILE A 9 -30.84 27.62 14.68
CA ILE A 9 -29.94 27.50 13.54
C ILE A 9 -28.56 27.01 14.00
N TYR A 10 -27.98 27.56 15.07
CA TYR A 10 -26.69 27.13 15.58
C TYR A 10 -26.75 25.71 16.18
N ARG A 11 -27.89 25.31 16.75
CA ARG A 11 -28.07 23.94 17.22
C ARG A 11 -28.12 22.97 16.06
N GLY A 12 -28.83 23.29 14.98
CA GLY A 12 -28.88 22.48 13.77
C GLY A 12 -27.50 22.35 13.11
N MET A 13 -26.77 23.47 12.98
CA MET A 13 -25.39 23.42 12.48
C MET A 13 -24.45 22.59 13.35
N ALA A 14 -24.55 22.69 14.67
CA ALA A 14 -23.70 21.92 15.57
C ALA A 14 -23.98 20.42 15.45
N VAL A 15 -25.25 20.03 15.37
CA VAL A 15 -25.63 18.61 15.16
C VAL A 15 -25.15 18.10 13.79
N PHE A 16 -25.30 18.90 12.76
CA PHE A 16 -24.83 18.53 11.41
C PHE A 16 -23.31 18.37 11.36
N LEU A 17 -22.57 19.31 11.97
CA LEU A 17 -21.10 19.25 12.03
C LEU A 17 -20.62 18.04 12.84
N SER A 18 -21.30 17.74 13.96
CA SER A 18 -20.98 16.57 14.79
C SER A 18 -21.24 15.25 14.05
N ALA A 19 -22.33 15.18 13.29
CA ALA A 19 -22.63 14.01 12.47
C ALA A 19 -21.61 13.81 11.34
N LEU A 20 -21.19 14.92 10.69
CA LEU A 20 -20.17 14.88 9.65
C LEU A 20 -18.81 14.44 10.22
N LEU A 21 -18.44 14.92 11.40
CA LEU A 21 -17.19 14.52 12.09
C LEU A 21 -17.23 13.04 12.48
N ALA A 22 -18.37 12.57 13.02
CA ALA A 22 -18.56 11.16 13.35
C ALA A 22 -18.47 10.25 12.11
N LEU A 23 -19.01 10.71 10.97
CA LEU A 23 -18.92 9.98 9.71
C LEU A 23 -17.48 9.89 9.20
N ALA A 24 -16.70 10.97 9.36
CA ALA A 24 -15.29 11.01 8.97
C ALA A 24 -14.41 10.03 9.77
N THR A 25 -14.77 9.74 11.02
CA THR A 25 -14.04 8.76 11.85
C THR A 25 -14.37 7.30 11.53
N MET A 26 -15.40 7.05 10.74
CA MET A 26 -15.78 5.71 10.28
C MET A 26 -15.05 5.28 9.00
N ILE A 27 -14.30 6.17 8.37
CA ILE A 27 -13.46 5.83 7.22
C ILE A 27 -12.29 5.00 7.75
N PRO A 28 -12.14 3.72 7.33
CA PRO A 28 -10.98 2.94 7.73
C PRO A 28 -9.72 3.68 7.31
N PRO A 29 -8.64 3.66 8.12
CA PRO A 29 -7.38 4.23 7.70
C PRO A 29 -6.97 3.55 6.40
N ALA A 30 -6.77 4.33 5.35
CA ALA A 30 -6.12 3.84 4.14
C ALA A 30 -4.72 3.42 4.58
N GLY A 31 -4.45 2.11 4.56
CA GLY A 31 -3.11 1.61 4.77
C GLY A 31 -2.24 2.15 3.64
N ALA A 32 -1.46 3.17 3.91
CA ALA A 32 -0.40 3.58 3.01
C ALA A 32 0.72 2.54 3.13
N ALA A 33 1.26 2.12 2.01
CA ALA A 33 2.47 1.31 2.01
C ALA A 33 3.60 2.09 2.68
N SER A 34 4.29 1.45 3.62
CA SER A 34 5.43 2.02 4.31
C SER A 34 6.66 1.85 3.43
N HIS A 35 7.30 2.94 3.06
CA HIS A 35 8.49 2.93 2.22
C HIS A 35 9.67 3.46 3.00
N ARG A 36 10.71 2.65 3.23
CA ARG A 36 11.91 2.99 4.00
C ARG A 36 11.67 3.49 5.43
N GLU A 37 10.47 3.32 5.97
CA GLU A 37 10.10 3.85 7.28
C GLU A 37 10.51 2.91 8.42
N ALA A 38 10.58 1.60 8.14
CA ALA A 38 11.08 0.62 9.09
C ALA A 38 12.61 0.63 9.09
N PRO A 39 13.28 0.74 10.25
CA PRO A 39 14.75 0.85 10.31
C PRO A 39 15.50 -0.29 9.63
N LEU A 40 14.96 -1.50 9.66
CA LEU A 40 15.58 -2.67 9.03
C LEU A 40 15.51 -2.62 7.51
N ILE A 41 14.35 -2.28 6.95
CA ILE A 41 14.18 -2.21 5.50
C ILE A 41 14.94 -1.02 4.88
N ALA A 42 15.17 0.05 5.65
CA ALA A 42 15.97 1.19 5.21
C ALA A 42 17.45 0.80 4.95
N LEU A 43 17.92 -0.28 5.56
CA LEU A 43 19.26 -0.82 5.36
C LEU A 43 19.34 -1.78 4.16
N ASP A 44 18.19 -2.26 3.67
CA ASP A 44 18.06 -3.18 2.55
C ASP A 44 16.94 -2.72 1.60
N PRO A 45 17.17 -1.64 0.84
CA PRO A 45 16.15 -1.08 -0.04
C PRO A 45 15.78 -2.01 -1.20
N ALA A 46 16.62 -2.96 -1.56
CA ALA A 46 16.30 -3.93 -2.61
C ALA A 46 15.23 -4.93 -2.18
N ALA A 47 15.09 -5.19 -0.89
CA ALA A 47 14.03 -6.01 -0.31
C ALA A 47 12.75 -5.20 0.01
N ASP A 48 12.79 -3.88 -0.12
CA ASP A 48 11.65 -3.02 0.18
C ASP A 48 10.60 -3.08 -0.94
N ASN A 49 9.50 -3.77 -0.65
CA ASN A 49 8.35 -3.86 -1.54
C ASN A 49 7.47 -2.61 -1.40
N THR A 50 7.42 -1.79 -2.42
CA THR A 50 6.69 -0.53 -2.40
C THR A 50 5.21 -0.72 -2.69
N ASP A 51 4.87 -1.41 -3.76
CA ASP A 51 3.50 -1.63 -4.19
C ASP A 51 3.33 -3.01 -4.80
N THR A 52 2.20 -3.63 -4.50
CA THR A 52 1.81 -4.89 -5.11
C THR A 52 0.42 -4.76 -5.72
N TYR A 53 0.29 -5.20 -6.98
CA TYR A 53 -0.98 -5.19 -7.71
C TYR A 53 -1.32 -6.59 -8.19
N ALA A 54 -2.60 -6.91 -8.17
CA ALA A 54 -3.14 -8.14 -8.76
C ALA A 54 -4.45 -7.81 -9.46
N PHE A 55 -4.55 -8.12 -10.74
CA PHE A 55 -5.76 -7.88 -11.51
C PHE A 55 -5.88 -8.83 -12.71
N ARG A 56 -7.10 -9.00 -13.18
CA ARG A 56 -7.38 -9.77 -14.39
C ARG A 56 -6.87 -9.02 -15.63
N SER A 57 -6.17 -9.70 -16.50
CA SER A 57 -5.70 -9.11 -17.75
C SER A 57 -6.87 -8.61 -18.62
N TRP A 58 -6.76 -7.40 -19.11
CA TRP A 58 -7.73 -6.78 -20.01
C TRP A 58 -7.57 -7.28 -21.47
N GLN A 59 -6.35 -7.71 -21.83
CA GLN A 59 -6.06 -8.25 -23.16
C GLN A 59 -6.46 -9.72 -23.28
N ASP A 60 -6.25 -10.49 -22.21
CA ASP A 60 -6.60 -11.91 -22.15
C ASP A 60 -7.26 -12.22 -20.81
N PRO A 61 -8.59 -12.23 -20.76
CA PRO A 61 -9.33 -12.46 -19.52
C PRO A 61 -9.11 -13.82 -18.86
N SER A 62 -8.41 -14.75 -19.50
CA SER A 62 -8.03 -16.03 -18.88
C SER A 62 -6.78 -15.93 -18.00
N LYS A 63 -6.11 -14.75 -18.01
CA LYS A 63 -4.86 -14.50 -17.30
C LYS A 63 -5.03 -13.49 -16.17
N VAL A 64 -4.23 -13.64 -15.13
CA VAL A 64 -4.05 -12.68 -14.05
C VAL A 64 -2.68 -12.02 -14.20
N VAL A 65 -2.62 -10.74 -13.92
CA VAL A 65 -1.37 -9.95 -13.87
C VAL A 65 -1.05 -9.69 -12.41
N PHE A 66 0.18 -9.99 -12.03
CA PHE A 66 0.77 -9.59 -10.77
C PHE A 66 1.89 -8.60 -11.04
N ILE A 67 1.96 -7.54 -10.27
CA ILE A 67 3.03 -6.54 -10.32
C ILE A 67 3.56 -6.36 -8.90
N MET A 68 4.87 -6.37 -8.76
CA MET A 68 5.56 -6.02 -7.53
C MET A 68 6.59 -4.95 -7.84
N ASN A 69 6.52 -3.83 -7.16
CA ASN A 69 7.50 -2.76 -7.23
C ASN A 69 8.40 -2.84 -6.01
N VAL A 70 9.68 -2.71 -6.23
CA VAL A 70 10.69 -2.74 -5.18
C VAL A 70 11.65 -1.54 -5.32
N ILE A 71 12.43 -1.27 -4.31
CA ILE A 71 13.40 -0.16 -4.24
C ILE A 71 12.70 1.20 -4.32
N PRO A 72 12.16 1.72 -3.22
CA PRO A 72 11.45 3.00 -3.19
C PRO A 72 12.37 4.18 -3.52
N GLY A 73 11.78 5.22 -4.14
CA GLY A 73 12.46 6.48 -4.39
C GLY A 73 13.43 6.44 -5.56
N GLN A 74 13.20 5.61 -6.56
CA GLN A 74 13.93 5.66 -7.83
C GLN A 74 13.51 6.93 -8.59
N ASP A 75 14.36 7.95 -8.55
CA ASP A 75 14.14 9.23 -9.23
C ASP A 75 15.03 9.29 -10.49
N PRO A 76 14.50 9.72 -11.65
CA PRO A 76 15.32 10.02 -12.82
C PRO A 76 16.44 11.03 -12.55
N GLY A 77 16.29 11.87 -11.52
CA GLY A 77 17.29 12.84 -11.05
C GLY A 77 18.48 12.23 -10.29
N ASP A 78 18.40 10.99 -9.88
CA ASP A 78 19.44 10.32 -9.06
C ASP A 78 20.75 10.01 -9.83
N GLY A 79 20.81 10.37 -11.09
CA GLY A 79 22.00 10.22 -11.92
C GLY A 79 22.21 8.79 -12.40
N PRO A 80 23.46 8.34 -12.62
CA PRO A 80 23.78 7.05 -13.20
C PRO A 80 23.71 5.90 -12.17
N ASN A 81 22.76 5.93 -11.24
CA ASN A 81 22.55 4.85 -10.29
C ASN A 81 21.83 3.70 -10.98
N TYR A 82 22.28 2.49 -10.70
CA TYR A 82 21.62 1.27 -11.18
C TYR A 82 20.85 0.66 -10.00
N PHE A 83 19.58 0.40 -10.24
CA PHE A 83 18.67 -0.20 -9.26
C PHE A 83 18.43 -1.67 -9.63
N ASN A 84 19.43 -2.50 -9.37
CA ASN A 84 19.35 -3.93 -9.64
C ASN A 84 18.51 -4.64 -8.58
N PHE A 85 17.85 -5.74 -8.98
CA PHE A 85 17.36 -6.69 -8.01
C PHE A 85 18.55 -7.29 -7.24
N ASP A 86 18.34 -7.59 -5.96
CA ASP A 86 19.36 -8.17 -5.12
C ASP A 86 19.45 -9.69 -5.36
N ASP A 87 20.69 -10.21 -5.49
CA ASP A 87 20.97 -11.62 -5.73
C ASP A 87 20.66 -12.50 -4.50
N GLU A 88 20.59 -11.92 -3.31
CA GLU A 88 20.33 -12.62 -2.05
C GLU A 88 18.84 -12.56 -1.64
N VAL A 89 18.05 -11.67 -2.26
CA VAL A 89 16.63 -11.50 -1.95
C VAL A 89 15.77 -12.49 -2.73
N LEU A 90 14.82 -13.12 -2.02
CA LEU A 90 13.76 -13.91 -2.62
C LEU A 90 12.50 -13.04 -2.76
N TYR A 91 12.11 -12.76 -3.99
CA TYR A 91 10.86 -12.07 -4.30
C TYR A 91 9.76 -13.09 -4.56
N SER A 92 8.62 -12.99 -3.87
CA SER A 92 7.56 -13.98 -4.06
C SER A 92 6.15 -13.37 -4.05
N PHE A 93 5.27 -13.97 -4.85
CA PHE A 93 3.82 -13.82 -4.70
C PHE A 93 3.28 -15.07 -4.04
N ASN A 94 2.65 -14.89 -2.90
CA ASN A 94 1.99 -15.94 -2.16
C ASN A 94 0.48 -15.73 -2.25
N ILE A 95 -0.27 -16.75 -2.68
CA ILE A 95 -1.68 -16.62 -3.03
C ILE A 95 -2.47 -17.64 -2.21
N ASP A 96 -3.45 -17.13 -1.45
CA ASP A 96 -4.51 -17.94 -0.86
C ASP A 96 -5.60 -18.16 -1.93
N ASN A 97 -5.65 -19.36 -2.49
CA ASN A 97 -6.59 -19.71 -3.54
C ASN A 97 -7.90 -20.30 -3.00
N ASN A 98 -7.90 -20.75 -1.77
CA ASN A 98 -9.03 -21.43 -1.13
C ASN A 98 -9.74 -20.58 -0.07
N GLN A 99 -9.18 -19.39 0.28
CA GLN A 99 -9.68 -18.44 1.27
C GLN A 99 -9.64 -18.96 2.72
N ASP A 100 -8.64 -19.79 3.04
CA ASP A 100 -8.45 -20.29 4.41
C ASP A 100 -7.56 -19.36 5.28
N GLY A 101 -7.07 -18.25 4.71
CA GLY A 101 -6.22 -17.27 5.35
C GLY A 101 -4.73 -17.66 5.35
N LYS A 102 -4.34 -18.67 4.59
CA LYS A 102 -2.95 -19.07 4.38
C LYS A 102 -2.56 -18.84 2.93
N ALA A 103 -1.55 -18.05 2.71
CA ALA A 103 -1.16 -17.60 1.38
C ALA A 103 -0.13 -18.52 0.69
N GLU A 104 -0.07 -19.78 1.05
CA GLU A 104 0.90 -20.74 0.48
C GLU A 104 0.29 -21.75 -0.49
N ASP A 105 -0.97 -21.59 -0.90
CA ASP A 105 -1.61 -22.50 -1.86
C ASP A 105 -0.93 -22.44 -3.23
N ILE A 106 -0.58 -21.24 -3.68
CA ILE A 106 0.18 -21.02 -4.91
C ILE A 106 1.28 -20.00 -4.62
N VAL A 107 2.52 -20.38 -4.92
CA VAL A 107 3.67 -19.53 -4.69
C VAL A 107 4.45 -19.36 -6.00
N TYR A 108 4.72 -18.11 -6.37
CA TYR A 108 5.64 -17.76 -7.46
C TYR A 108 6.87 -17.10 -6.85
N GLU A 109 8.03 -17.73 -7.01
CA GLU A 109 9.31 -17.28 -6.46
C GLU A 109 10.24 -16.83 -7.57
N PHE A 110 10.92 -15.70 -7.35
CA PHE A 110 11.88 -15.12 -8.28
C PHE A 110 13.20 -14.86 -7.57
N ARG A 111 14.28 -15.34 -8.15
CA ARG A 111 15.66 -15.02 -7.77
C ARG A 111 16.36 -14.42 -8.98
N PHE A 112 17.08 -13.37 -8.74
CA PHE A 112 17.83 -12.67 -9.77
C PHE A 112 19.33 -12.93 -9.58
N LYS A 113 20.07 -12.76 -10.64
CA LYS A 113 21.52 -12.80 -10.62
C LYS A 113 22.05 -11.70 -11.50
N THR A 114 22.86 -10.82 -10.93
CA THR A 114 23.53 -9.75 -11.67
C THR A 114 24.71 -10.33 -12.42
N GLU A 115 24.76 -10.15 -13.74
CA GLU A 115 25.89 -10.51 -14.58
C GLU A 115 26.64 -9.23 -14.97
N ASN A 116 27.96 -9.23 -14.82
CA ASN A 116 28.86 -8.12 -15.16
C ASN A 116 29.45 -8.30 -16.56
#